data_2647f708a0a9b97ab780b88a87edcd2f
#
_entry.id   2647f708a0a9b97ab780b88a87edcd2f
#
_cell.length_a   1.000
_cell.length_b   1.000
_cell.length_c   1.000
_cell.angle_alpha   90.00
_cell.angle_beta   90.00
_cell.angle_gamma   90.00
#
_symmetry.space_group_name_H-M   'P 1'
#
loop_
_entity.id
_entity.type
_entity.pdbx_description
1 polymer ?
#
loop_
_entity_poly.entity_id
_entity_poly.type
_entity_poly.pdbx_seq_one_letter_code
_entity_poly.pdbx_strand_id
1 'polypeptide(L)'
;GSYLELPPNIFTNLTQANNTYSAIDNFSKVVGNHTLMAGLQVSVEQVNVNPDATFNGSFLFTGSETGSDFADFLLGTPTNYNQADSKRYYARHKYFAGFAQDSWRVRPNLTLNFGLRWELMQYWSEKYNQVPTFVLGQQSKVFTTAPAGLVYPGDPGVPNTLVPQQNRYSPRLGLAYAP
;
A
#
# COMPACT_ATOMS: atom_id res chain seq x y z
N GLY A 1 -36.96 13.25 -5.77
CA GLY A 1 -37.24 13.30 -4.35
C GLY A 1 -36.01 13.84 -3.61
N SER A 2 -36.22 14.70 -2.63
CA SER A 2 -35.18 15.14 -1.71
C SER A 2 -34.95 14.05 -0.65
N TYR A 3 -33.75 13.98 -0.13
CA TYR A 3 -33.42 13.10 0.99
C TYR A 3 -32.60 13.89 2.02
N LEU A 4 -32.71 13.52 3.27
CA LEU A 4 -31.91 14.03 4.36
C LEU A 4 -30.95 12.94 4.82
N GLU A 5 -29.67 13.26 4.80
CA GLU A 5 -28.58 12.37 5.28
C GLU A 5 -27.81 13.04 6.41
N LEU A 6 -27.62 12.34 7.50
CA LEU A 6 -26.84 12.77 8.64
C LEU A 6 -25.90 11.66 9.10
N PRO A 7 -24.61 11.93 9.33
CA PRO A 7 -23.86 13.15 8.99
C PRO A 7 -23.62 13.28 7.50
N PRO A 8 -23.33 14.47 6.99
CA PRO A 8 -23.13 14.72 5.56
C PRO A 8 -21.85 14.09 4.99
N ASN A 9 -20.98 13.55 5.84
CA ASN A 9 -19.73 12.93 5.43
C ASN A 9 -19.51 11.59 6.16
N ILE A 10 -19.30 10.53 5.38
CA ILE A 10 -19.02 9.18 5.90
C ILE A 10 -17.66 9.05 6.61
N PHE A 11 -16.70 9.96 6.34
CA PHE A 11 -15.37 10.00 6.96
C PHE A 11 -15.24 11.16 7.93
N THR A 12 -16.04 11.17 9.01
CA THR A 12 -16.08 12.28 9.96
C THR A 12 -14.84 12.38 10.84
N ASN A 13 -14.06 11.33 10.98
CA ASN A 13 -12.92 11.28 11.90
C ASN A 13 -11.73 10.47 11.32
N LEU A 14 -11.45 10.66 10.03
CA LEU A 14 -10.29 10.04 9.41
C LEU A 14 -9.00 10.62 9.99
N THR A 15 -8.17 9.77 10.60
CA THR A 15 -6.81 10.09 11.00
C THR A 15 -5.82 9.20 10.28
N GLN A 16 -4.78 9.80 9.71
CA GLN A 16 -3.74 9.07 9.01
C GLN A 16 -2.37 9.64 9.34
N ALA A 17 -1.43 8.76 9.68
CA ALA A 17 -0.03 9.10 9.89
C ALA A 17 0.85 8.25 8.96
N ASN A 18 1.61 8.92 8.09
CA ASN A 18 2.53 8.30 7.15
C ASN A 18 3.96 8.63 7.57
N ASN A 19 4.78 7.61 7.72
CA ASN A 19 6.20 7.75 8.00
C ASN A 19 7.00 7.00 6.93
N THR A 20 8.00 7.66 6.38
CA THR A 20 8.97 7.05 5.46
C THR A 20 10.37 7.25 6.03
N TYR A 21 11.07 6.15 6.24
CA TYR A 21 12.46 6.14 6.65
C TYR A 21 13.30 5.64 5.50
N SER A 22 14.23 6.45 5.01
CA SER A 22 15.09 6.09 3.88
C SER A 22 16.55 6.31 4.23
N ALA A 23 17.39 5.34 3.85
CA ALA A 23 18.84 5.46 3.86
C ALA A 23 19.36 5.17 2.45
N ILE A 24 20.20 6.06 1.94
CA ILE A 24 20.82 5.96 0.62
C ILE A 24 22.31 6.23 0.78
N ASP A 25 23.11 5.34 0.21
CA ASP A 25 24.56 5.53 0.14
C ASP A 25 25.07 5.28 -1.28
N ASN A 26 25.95 6.14 -1.75
CA ASN A 26 26.54 6.06 -3.07
C ASN A 26 28.07 6.20 -2.98
N PHE A 27 28.75 5.26 -3.58
CA PHE A 27 30.20 5.23 -3.68
C PHE A 27 30.64 5.45 -5.13
N SER A 28 31.66 6.26 -5.34
CA SER A 28 32.29 6.46 -6.64
C SER A 28 33.80 6.41 -6.52
N LYS A 29 34.46 5.73 -7.45
CA LYS A 29 35.91 5.62 -7.49
C LYS A 29 36.42 5.61 -8.93
N VAL A 30 37.45 6.43 -9.19
CA VAL A 30 38.18 6.41 -10.47
C VAL A 30 39.42 5.53 -10.31
N VAL A 31 39.59 4.58 -11.21
CA VAL A 31 40.73 3.64 -11.27
C VAL A 31 41.22 3.55 -12.71
N GLY A 32 42.31 4.24 -13.05
CA GLY A 32 42.79 4.30 -14.42
C GLY A 32 41.74 4.88 -15.37
N ASN A 33 41.33 4.10 -16.35
CA ASN A 33 40.29 4.46 -17.36
C ASN A 33 38.89 4.11 -16.95
N HIS A 34 38.65 3.65 -15.73
CA HIS A 34 37.34 3.23 -15.20
C HIS A 34 36.84 4.23 -14.18
N THR A 35 35.55 4.53 -14.27
CA THR A 35 34.83 5.26 -13.22
C THR A 35 33.74 4.30 -12.68
N LEU A 36 34.06 3.70 -11.54
CA LEU A 36 33.19 2.75 -10.85
C LEU A 36 32.22 3.50 -9.96
N MET A 37 30.95 3.15 -10.01
CA MET A 37 29.92 3.66 -9.10
C MET A 37 29.09 2.49 -8.57
N ALA A 38 28.79 2.52 -7.27
CA ALA A 38 27.89 1.57 -6.63
C ALA A 38 27.04 2.31 -5.60
N GLY A 39 25.84 1.83 -5.34
CA GLY A 39 24.99 2.40 -4.34
C GLY A 39 23.96 1.43 -3.80
N LEU A 40 23.49 1.76 -2.60
CA LEU A 40 22.48 1.03 -1.88
C LEU A 40 21.36 1.99 -1.44
N GLN A 41 20.15 1.52 -1.46
CA GLN A 41 18.99 2.23 -0.96
C GLN A 41 18.11 1.29 -0.14
N VAL A 42 17.71 1.73 1.04
CA VAL A 42 16.74 1.04 1.88
C VAL A 42 15.65 2.04 2.24
N SER A 43 14.39 1.66 2.08
CA SER A 43 13.26 2.45 2.53
C SER A 43 12.27 1.57 3.30
N VAL A 44 11.76 2.12 4.40
CA VAL A 44 10.69 1.52 5.20
C VAL A 44 9.56 2.52 5.29
N GLU A 45 8.40 2.12 4.82
CA GLU A 45 7.20 2.95 4.81
C GLU A 45 6.16 2.39 5.78
N GLN A 46 5.54 3.28 6.53
CA GLN A 46 4.53 2.97 7.51
C GLN A 46 3.32 3.88 7.28
N VAL A 47 2.16 3.28 7.10
CA VAL A 47 0.89 3.98 7.03
C VAL A 47 0.02 3.46 8.16
N ASN A 48 -0.32 4.34 9.09
CA ASN A 48 -1.25 4.07 10.16
C ASN A 48 -2.52 4.86 9.87
N VAL A 49 -3.60 4.17 9.61
CA VAL A 49 -4.87 4.80 9.24
C VAL A 49 -5.99 4.32 10.15
N ASN A 50 -6.75 5.29 10.65
CA ASN A 50 -8.02 5.07 11.33
C ASN A 50 -9.11 5.69 10.44
N PRO A 51 -9.80 4.91 9.62
CA PRO A 51 -10.79 5.45 8.69
C PRO A 51 -12.05 5.95 9.38
N ASP A 52 -12.44 5.37 10.53
CA ASP A 52 -13.68 5.66 11.26
C ASP A 52 -14.89 5.97 10.33
N ALA A 53 -14.93 5.30 9.19
CA ALA A 53 -16.00 5.46 8.21
C ALA A 53 -17.32 5.01 8.82
N THR A 54 -18.32 5.88 8.80
CA THR A 54 -19.65 5.62 9.36
C THR A 54 -19.65 5.14 10.83
N PHE A 55 -18.56 5.38 11.59
CA PHE A 55 -18.45 4.95 12.99
C PHE A 55 -19.56 5.56 13.89
N ASN A 56 -19.92 6.81 13.64
CA ASN A 56 -21.01 7.50 14.37
C ASN A 56 -22.42 7.10 13.87
N GLY A 57 -22.50 6.23 12.87
CA GLY A 57 -23.74 5.88 12.21
C GLY A 57 -24.12 6.87 11.10
N SER A 58 -24.75 6.36 10.05
CA SER A 58 -25.37 7.12 8.98
C SER A 58 -26.84 6.73 8.86
N PHE A 59 -27.72 7.71 8.85
CA PHE A 59 -29.15 7.54 8.78
C PHE A 59 -29.66 8.16 7.49
N LEU A 60 -30.37 7.39 6.68
CA LEU A 60 -31.00 7.86 5.45
C LEU A 60 -32.51 7.88 5.60
N PHE A 61 -33.11 9.03 5.34
CA PHE A 61 -34.55 9.23 5.35
C PHE A 61 -35.03 9.55 3.95
N THR A 62 -35.99 8.82 3.41
CA THR A 62 -36.46 8.97 2.01
C THR A 62 -37.97 9.22 1.89
N GLY A 63 -38.65 9.34 2.99
CA GLY A 63 -40.10 9.46 2.97
C GLY A 63 -40.84 8.13 2.80
N SER A 64 -40.17 7.00 3.07
CA SER A 64 -40.77 5.67 2.90
C SER A 64 -41.97 5.40 3.78
N GLU A 65 -42.00 6.00 4.97
CA GLU A 65 -43.09 5.76 5.96
C GLU A 65 -44.18 6.83 5.85
N THR A 66 -43.83 8.09 5.69
CA THR A 66 -44.78 9.19 5.74
C THR A 66 -45.02 9.87 4.41
N GLY A 67 -44.23 9.55 3.38
CA GLY A 67 -44.24 10.27 2.10
C GLY A 67 -43.36 11.52 2.11
N SER A 68 -42.74 11.87 3.25
CA SER A 68 -41.84 13.01 3.40
C SER A 68 -40.58 12.62 4.17
N ASP A 69 -39.41 12.85 3.58
CA ASP A 69 -38.11 12.63 4.19
C ASP A 69 -37.91 13.37 5.51
N PHE A 70 -38.41 14.61 5.58
CA PHE A 70 -38.36 15.42 6.79
C PHE A 70 -39.30 14.90 7.88
N ALA A 71 -40.50 14.40 7.53
CA ALA A 71 -41.40 13.83 8.50
C ALA A 71 -40.85 12.49 9.04
N ASP A 72 -40.28 11.63 8.20
CA ASP A 72 -39.58 10.41 8.62
C ASP A 72 -38.43 10.73 9.60
N PHE A 73 -37.65 11.81 9.32
CA PHE A 73 -36.61 12.27 10.23
C PHE A 73 -37.18 12.69 11.60
N LEU A 74 -38.25 13.47 11.62
CA LEU A 74 -38.88 13.91 12.88
C LEU A 74 -39.45 12.74 13.71
N LEU A 75 -39.91 11.70 13.02
CA LEU A 75 -40.42 10.47 13.66
C LEU A 75 -39.30 9.50 14.05
N GLY A 76 -38.06 9.72 13.58
CA GLY A 76 -36.93 8.83 13.82
C GLY A 76 -37.04 7.48 13.09
N THR A 77 -37.69 7.44 11.91
CA THR A 77 -37.89 6.24 11.09
C THR A 77 -36.99 6.27 9.85
N PRO A 78 -35.69 5.94 9.97
CA PRO A 78 -34.81 5.93 8.82
C PRO A 78 -35.12 4.76 7.88
N THR A 79 -35.05 5.00 6.58
CA THR A 79 -35.14 3.96 5.55
C THR A 79 -33.92 3.05 5.57
N ASN A 80 -32.77 3.59 5.93
CA ASN A 80 -31.50 2.87 6.07
C ASN A 80 -30.69 3.40 7.24
N TYR A 81 -30.08 2.48 7.98
CA TYR A 81 -29.08 2.76 8.99
C TYR A 81 -27.82 1.95 8.71
N ASN A 82 -26.68 2.59 8.70
CA ASN A 82 -25.37 1.95 8.53
C ASN A 82 -24.39 2.45 9.57
N GLN A 83 -23.71 1.52 10.21
CA GLN A 83 -22.65 1.83 11.18
C GLN A 83 -21.50 0.83 11.01
N ALA A 84 -20.28 1.34 10.96
CA ALA A 84 -19.08 0.51 10.92
C ALA A 84 -18.41 0.47 12.29
N ASP A 85 -17.64 -0.60 12.51
CA ASP A 85 -16.74 -0.71 13.65
C ASP A 85 -15.48 0.16 13.42
N SER A 86 -14.93 0.72 14.51
CA SER A 86 -13.66 1.45 14.47
C SER A 86 -12.51 0.46 14.31
N LYS A 87 -11.95 0.40 13.11
CA LYS A 87 -10.84 -0.51 12.80
C LYS A 87 -9.63 0.24 12.28
N ARG A 88 -8.52 0.11 12.99
CA ARG A 88 -7.24 0.72 12.61
C ARG A 88 -6.44 -0.24 11.75
N TYR A 89 -5.81 0.29 10.70
CA TYR A 89 -4.93 -0.45 9.81
C TYR A 89 -3.51 0.09 9.90
N TYR A 90 -2.54 -0.82 9.89
CA TYR A 90 -1.12 -0.53 10.04
C TYR A 90 -0.35 -1.14 8.88
N ALA A 91 -0.41 -0.48 7.73
CA ALA A 91 0.27 -0.97 6.54
C ALA A 91 1.78 -0.72 6.62
N ARG A 92 2.56 -1.69 6.16
CA ARG A 92 4.02 -1.71 6.18
C ARG A 92 4.55 -2.13 4.83
N HIS A 93 5.54 -1.38 4.34
CA HIS A 93 6.23 -1.64 3.09
C HIS A 93 7.73 -1.52 3.30
N LYS A 94 8.51 -2.38 2.64
CA LYS A 94 9.98 -2.31 2.63
C LYS A 94 10.48 -2.37 1.20
N TYR A 95 11.46 -1.54 0.92
CA TYR A 95 12.10 -1.45 -0.38
C TYR A 95 13.61 -1.51 -0.19
N PHE A 96 14.27 -2.33 -0.99
CA PHE A 96 15.71 -2.44 -1.06
C PHE A 96 16.13 -2.32 -2.52
N ALA A 97 17.16 -1.55 -2.78
CA ALA A 97 17.76 -1.47 -4.10
C ALA A 97 19.27 -1.37 -4.00
N GLY A 98 19.94 -1.92 -4.97
CA GLY A 98 21.38 -1.79 -5.12
C GLY A 98 21.73 -1.65 -6.60
N PHE A 99 22.80 -0.92 -6.89
CA PHE A 99 23.32 -0.83 -8.24
C PHE A 99 24.85 -0.85 -8.23
N ALA A 100 25.39 -1.32 -9.35
CA ALA A 100 26.80 -1.16 -9.68
C ALA A 100 26.89 -0.79 -11.16
N GLN A 101 27.78 0.15 -11.50
CA GLN A 101 28.02 0.58 -12.86
C GLN A 101 29.46 0.95 -13.07
N ASP A 102 29.94 0.83 -14.30
CA ASP A 102 31.25 1.27 -14.75
C ASP A 102 31.12 2.13 -16.01
N SER A 103 31.88 3.20 -16.03
CA SER A 103 32.14 4.01 -17.22
C SER A 103 33.59 3.81 -17.61
N TRP A 104 33.83 2.97 -18.61
CA TRP A 104 35.14 2.58 -19.09
C TRP A 104 35.52 3.37 -20.33
N ARG A 105 36.54 4.24 -20.20
CA ARG A 105 37.16 4.92 -21.33
C ARG A 105 38.16 3.97 -22.02
N VAL A 106 37.63 3.19 -23.00
CA VAL A 106 38.45 2.22 -23.77
C VAL A 106 39.53 2.92 -24.58
N ARG A 107 39.21 4.12 -25.15
CA ARG A 107 40.10 5.00 -25.90
C ARG A 107 39.71 6.45 -25.63
N PRO A 108 40.61 7.44 -25.98
CA PRO A 108 40.25 8.83 -25.78
C PRO A 108 38.92 9.28 -26.40
N ASN A 109 38.49 8.63 -27.47
CA ASN A 109 37.29 8.91 -28.21
C ASN A 109 36.20 7.85 -28.05
N LEU A 110 36.37 6.84 -27.17
CA LEU A 110 35.40 5.74 -26.98
C LEU A 110 35.20 5.42 -25.51
N THR A 111 34.00 5.60 -25.05
CA THR A 111 33.58 5.24 -23.68
C THR A 111 32.43 4.22 -23.73
N LEU A 112 32.57 3.16 -22.95
CA LEU A 112 31.53 2.17 -22.72
C LEU A 112 30.96 2.38 -21.30
N ASN A 113 29.65 2.38 -21.19
CA ASN A 113 28.96 2.43 -19.92
C ASN A 113 28.15 1.14 -19.76
N PHE A 114 28.30 0.47 -18.64
CA PHE A 114 27.50 -0.70 -18.31
C PHE A 114 27.21 -0.72 -16.81
N GLY A 115 26.04 -1.25 -16.46
CA GLY A 115 25.61 -1.34 -15.08
C GLY A 115 24.43 -2.24 -14.91
N LEU A 116 24.20 -2.61 -13.67
CA LEU A 116 23.06 -3.40 -13.24
C LEU A 116 22.46 -2.77 -12.00
N ARG A 117 21.14 -2.60 -12.00
CA ARG A 117 20.35 -2.28 -10.83
C ARG A 117 19.49 -3.46 -10.44
N TRP A 118 19.52 -3.79 -9.17
CA TRP A 118 18.64 -4.76 -8.54
C TRP A 118 17.69 -4.05 -7.58
N GLU A 119 16.41 -4.46 -7.60
CA GLU A 119 15.39 -3.92 -6.71
C GLU A 119 14.58 -5.07 -6.12
N LEU A 120 14.41 -5.01 -4.82
CA LEU A 120 13.57 -5.88 -4.05
C LEU A 120 12.40 -5.06 -3.48
N MET A 121 11.23 -5.25 -4.06
CA MET A 121 9.98 -4.69 -3.54
C MET A 121 9.28 -5.73 -2.69
N GLN A 122 9.22 -5.48 -1.39
CA GLN A 122 8.37 -6.21 -0.49
C GLN A 122 7.03 -5.47 -0.42
N TYR A 123 5.97 -6.08 -0.94
CA TYR A 123 4.66 -5.44 -1.00
C TYR A 123 4.08 -5.13 0.38
N TRP A 124 3.05 -4.29 0.39
CA TRP A 124 2.36 -3.89 1.59
C TRP A 124 1.83 -5.09 2.37
N SER A 125 2.15 -5.13 3.65
CA SER A 125 1.59 -6.06 4.62
C SER A 125 0.89 -5.27 5.73
N GLU A 126 -0.13 -5.85 6.34
CA GLU A 126 -0.76 -5.28 7.51
C GLU A 126 -0.12 -5.88 8.78
N LYS A 127 0.30 -5.01 9.72
CA LYS A 127 1.12 -5.37 10.89
C LYS A 127 0.48 -6.47 11.78
N TYR A 128 -0.84 -6.47 11.88
CA TYR A 128 -1.60 -7.36 12.74
C TYR A 128 -2.38 -8.43 11.96
N ASN A 129 -2.12 -8.54 10.65
CA ASN A 129 -2.76 -9.53 9.78
C ASN A 129 -4.29 -9.43 9.75
N GLN A 130 -4.84 -8.21 9.85
CA GLN A 130 -6.28 -7.98 9.95
C GLN A 130 -7.00 -7.92 8.60
N VAL A 131 -6.26 -7.89 7.49
CA VAL A 131 -6.84 -7.80 6.14
C VAL A 131 -7.15 -9.21 5.64
N PRO A 132 -8.43 -9.57 5.48
CA PRO A 132 -8.81 -10.88 4.98
C PRO A 132 -8.63 -10.98 3.47
N THR A 133 -8.50 -12.22 2.99
CA THR A 133 -8.74 -12.60 1.60
C THR A 133 -9.86 -13.62 1.52
N PHE A 134 -10.39 -13.84 0.33
CA PHE A 134 -11.48 -14.78 0.14
C PHE A 134 -10.97 -16.09 -0.48
N VAL A 135 -11.19 -17.21 0.21
CA VAL A 135 -10.92 -18.56 -0.29
C VAL A 135 -12.17 -19.42 -0.06
N LEU A 136 -12.83 -19.79 -1.15
CA LEU A 136 -14.08 -20.52 -1.10
C LEU A 136 -13.99 -21.81 -0.28
N GLY A 137 -14.90 -21.96 0.69
CA GLY A 137 -15.02 -23.17 1.53
C GLY A 137 -13.96 -23.31 2.62
N GLN A 138 -13.02 -22.39 2.75
CA GLN A 138 -12.01 -22.44 3.82
C GLN A 138 -12.51 -21.68 5.06
N GLN A 139 -12.36 -22.30 6.23
CA GLN A 139 -12.57 -21.64 7.53
C GLN A 139 -11.24 -21.13 8.06
N SER A 140 -11.20 -19.88 8.53
CA SER A 140 -10.01 -19.34 9.18
C SER A 140 -9.68 -20.12 10.47
N LYS A 141 -8.38 -20.40 10.67
CA LYS A 141 -7.82 -20.91 11.90
C LYS A 141 -7.25 -19.80 12.78
N VAL A 142 -6.95 -18.66 12.17
CA VAL A 142 -6.44 -17.46 12.89
C VAL A 142 -7.59 -16.73 13.56
N PHE A 143 -8.71 -16.56 12.86
CA PHE A 143 -9.94 -15.96 13.38
C PHE A 143 -11.08 -16.96 13.23
N THR A 144 -11.25 -17.84 14.20
CA THR A 144 -12.19 -18.95 14.15
C THR A 144 -13.67 -18.55 14.06
N THR A 145 -13.98 -17.32 14.47
CA THR A 145 -15.32 -16.73 14.39
C THR A 145 -15.60 -16.01 13.06
N ALA A 146 -14.61 -15.92 12.17
CA ALA A 146 -14.80 -15.31 10.86
C ALA A 146 -15.79 -16.15 10.03
N PRO A 147 -16.62 -15.52 9.18
CA PRO A 147 -17.44 -16.23 8.23
C PRO A 147 -16.62 -17.15 7.32
N ALA A 148 -17.18 -18.31 6.96
CA ALA A 148 -16.55 -19.24 6.04
C ALA A 148 -16.21 -18.55 4.71
N GLY A 149 -15.01 -18.77 4.20
CA GLY A 149 -14.46 -18.07 3.03
C GLY A 149 -13.59 -16.88 3.36
N LEU A 150 -13.71 -16.24 4.53
CA LEU A 150 -12.81 -15.19 4.96
C LEU A 150 -11.62 -15.79 5.70
N VAL A 151 -10.44 -15.69 5.10
CA VAL A 151 -9.18 -16.18 5.65
C VAL A 151 -8.17 -15.05 5.80
N TYR A 152 -7.24 -15.21 6.70
CA TYR A 152 -6.31 -14.16 7.11
C TYR A 152 -4.85 -14.60 6.94
N PRO A 153 -3.89 -13.69 6.87
CA PRO A 153 -2.49 -14.04 6.91
C PRO A 153 -2.16 -14.91 8.13
N GLY A 154 -1.52 -16.06 7.87
CA GLY A 154 -1.29 -17.12 8.86
C GLY A 154 -2.21 -18.33 8.71
N ASP A 155 -3.29 -18.21 7.95
CA ASP A 155 -4.09 -19.37 7.52
C ASP A 155 -3.35 -20.15 6.40
N PRO A 156 -3.59 -21.46 6.25
CA PRO A 156 -2.94 -22.27 5.22
C PRO A 156 -3.17 -21.69 3.82
N GLY A 157 -2.05 -21.47 3.09
CA GLY A 157 -2.08 -20.93 1.73
C GLY A 157 -2.31 -19.41 1.62
N VAL A 158 -2.44 -18.70 2.74
CA VAL A 158 -2.65 -17.24 2.75
C VAL A 158 -1.33 -16.52 3.04
N PRO A 159 -0.81 -15.72 2.09
CA PRO A 159 0.41 -14.95 2.31
C PRO A 159 0.17 -13.76 3.23
N ASN A 160 1.26 -13.30 3.91
CA ASN A 160 1.18 -12.09 4.74
C ASN A 160 1.20 -10.80 3.93
N THR A 161 1.33 -10.88 2.62
CA THR A 161 1.32 -9.71 1.72
C THR A 161 0.21 -9.86 0.70
N LEU A 162 -0.37 -8.74 0.29
CA LEU A 162 -1.44 -8.72 -0.72
C LEU A 162 -0.97 -9.21 -2.10
N VAL A 163 0.34 -9.10 -2.37
CA VAL A 163 0.97 -9.49 -3.64
C VAL A 163 2.32 -10.14 -3.33
N PRO A 164 2.77 -11.14 -4.09
CA PRO A 164 4.07 -11.76 -3.91
C PRO A 164 5.22 -10.76 -4.09
N GLN A 165 6.27 -10.93 -3.28
CA GLN A 165 7.51 -10.17 -3.38
C GLN A 165 8.09 -10.25 -4.80
N GLN A 166 8.58 -9.12 -5.32
CA GLN A 166 9.19 -9.05 -6.65
C GLN A 166 10.66 -8.66 -6.56
N ASN A 167 11.47 -9.41 -7.31
CA ASN A 167 12.84 -9.06 -7.64
C ASN A 167 12.86 -8.49 -9.06
N ARG A 168 13.47 -7.33 -9.24
CA ARG A 168 13.63 -6.70 -10.54
C ARG A 168 15.10 -6.44 -10.82
N TYR A 169 15.51 -6.72 -12.05
CA TYR A 169 16.86 -6.48 -12.54
C TYR A 169 16.79 -5.57 -13.76
N SER A 170 17.52 -4.48 -13.74
CA SER A 170 17.55 -3.47 -14.80
C SER A 170 18.97 -3.27 -15.28
N PRO A 171 19.40 -4.00 -16.33
CA PRO A 171 20.69 -3.79 -16.97
C PRO A 171 20.70 -2.47 -17.74
N ARG A 172 21.87 -1.83 -17.82
CA ARG A 172 22.11 -0.61 -18.59
C ARG A 172 23.37 -0.80 -19.42
N LEU A 173 23.27 -0.46 -20.69
CA LEU A 173 24.39 -0.43 -21.63
C LEU A 173 24.38 0.90 -22.36
N GLY A 174 25.52 1.51 -22.56
CA GLY A 174 25.68 2.74 -23.32
C GLY A 174 27.03 2.79 -23.99
N LEU A 175 27.12 3.45 -25.13
CA LEU A 175 28.32 3.71 -25.89
C LEU A 175 28.37 5.19 -26.25
N ALA A 176 29.47 5.86 -25.99
CA ALA A 176 29.75 7.20 -26.46
C ALA A 176 31.00 7.17 -27.33
N TYR A 177 30.88 7.63 -28.58
CA TYR A 177 31.95 7.73 -29.55
C TYR A 177 32.03 9.16 -30.09
N ALA A 178 33.19 9.74 -30.04
CA ALA A 178 33.51 11.06 -30.61
C ALA A 178 34.55 10.86 -31.72
N PRO A 179 34.20 10.95 -32.99
CA PRO A 179 35.14 10.75 -34.11
C PRO A 179 36.25 11.78 -34.19
#